data_3051b2d0a1e3540bfb80b89dc788f658
#
_entry.id   3051b2d0a1e3540bfb80b89dc788f658
#
_cell.length_a   1.000
_cell.length_b   1.000
_cell.length_c   1.000
_cell.angle_alpha   90.00
_cell.angle_beta   90.00
_cell.angle_gamma   90.00
#
_symmetry.space_group_name_H-M   'P 1'
#
loop_
_entity.id
_entity.type
_entity.pdbx_description
1 polymer ?
#
loop_
_entity_poly.entity_id
_entity_poly.type
_entity_poly.pdbx_seq_one_letter_code
_entity_poly.pdbx_strand_id
1 'polypeptide(L)'
;MTTTTVSAPLAVATPVTARLVDQTDIVRTASGRGILSLLRLATGFIFLWAFLDKTFGLGFSTPVERAWINGGTPSQGFLNSPAVVGPLKEFFASIASPLSDVLFMAGMLGIGLAVTLGIGLRISAVAGSVILVLMYLAEWPFAANADSTNPAVDYHIIYALALITVAVLAAGDTFGFGQAWRKLPYVRPHSWLR
;
A
#
# COMPACT_ATOMS: atom_id res chain seq x y z
N MET A 1 36.92 -57.05 -28.04
CA MET A 1 35.77 -56.13 -28.24
C MET A 1 35.79 -55.09 -27.13
N THR A 2 36.29 -53.91 -27.44
CA THR A 2 36.41 -52.79 -26.45
C THR A 2 35.26 -51.85 -26.68
N THR A 3 34.30 -51.80 -25.74
CA THR A 3 33.14 -50.91 -25.78
C THR A 3 33.57 -49.54 -25.24
N THR A 4 33.67 -48.55 -26.11
CA THR A 4 33.91 -47.15 -25.74
C THR A 4 32.56 -46.51 -25.37
N THR A 5 32.35 -46.25 -24.05
CA THR A 5 31.20 -45.47 -23.57
C THR A 5 31.48 -44.00 -23.82
N VAL A 6 30.75 -43.40 -24.74
CA VAL A 6 30.74 -41.95 -24.96
C VAL A 6 29.80 -41.32 -23.94
N SER A 7 30.39 -40.60 -22.95
CA SER A 7 29.62 -39.78 -22.01
C SER A 7 29.08 -38.54 -22.72
N ALA A 8 27.74 -38.38 -22.75
CA ALA A 8 27.12 -37.17 -23.24
C ALA A 8 27.45 -35.97 -22.31
N PRO A 9 27.72 -34.78 -22.85
CA PRO A 9 28.02 -33.61 -22.04
C PRO A 9 26.77 -33.21 -21.24
N LEU A 10 26.98 -33.02 -19.93
CA LEU A 10 25.97 -32.44 -19.02
C LEU A 10 25.54 -31.07 -19.57
N ALA A 11 24.28 -30.96 -19.95
CA ALA A 11 23.67 -29.68 -20.32
C ALA A 11 23.76 -28.74 -19.11
N VAL A 12 24.57 -27.70 -19.21
CA VAL A 12 24.63 -26.60 -18.24
C VAL A 12 23.29 -25.90 -18.31
N ALA A 13 22.47 -26.07 -17.24
CA ALA A 13 21.22 -25.37 -17.09
C ALA A 13 21.52 -23.88 -17.10
N THR A 14 21.15 -23.18 -18.17
CA THR A 14 21.16 -21.71 -18.20
C THR A 14 20.30 -21.18 -17.05
N PRO A 15 20.79 -20.23 -16.22
CA PRO A 15 19.99 -19.67 -15.16
C PRO A 15 18.74 -19.06 -15.79
N VAL A 16 17.56 -19.52 -15.36
CA VAL A 16 16.29 -18.93 -15.71
C VAL A 16 16.29 -17.52 -15.11
N THR A 17 16.73 -16.55 -15.89
CA THR A 17 16.55 -15.14 -15.52
C THR A 17 15.04 -14.91 -15.41
N ALA A 18 14.56 -14.72 -14.17
CA ALA A 18 13.15 -14.45 -13.92
C ALA A 18 12.72 -13.27 -14.80
N ARG A 19 11.93 -13.56 -15.83
CA ARG A 19 11.43 -12.55 -16.78
C ARG A 19 10.66 -11.52 -16.01
N LEU A 20 11.02 -10.26 -16.18
CA LEU A 20 10.24 -9.15 -15.64
C LEU A 20 8.86 -9.17 -16.29
N VAL A 21 7.82 -9.41 -15.51
CA VAL A 21 6.45 -9.40 -16.01
C VAL A 21 6.03 -7.94 -16.19
N ASP A 22 5.72 -7.57 -17.42
CA ASP A 22 5.18 -6.25 -17.76
C ASP A 22 3.66 -6.21 -17.55
N GLN A 23 3.11 -5.04 -17.27
CA GLN A 23 1.65 -4.88 -17.17
C GLN A 23 0.94 -5.35 -18.44
N THR A 24 1.54 -5.17 -19.61
CA THR A 24 1.02 -5.62 -20.90
C THR A 24 0.91 -7.14 -21.03
N ASP A 25 1.72 -7.89 -20.29
CA ASP A 25 1.64 -9.36 -20.24
C ASP A 25 0.40 -9.82 -19.43
N ILE A 26 -0.03 -9.01 -18.45
CA ILE A 26 -1.16 -9.34 -17.55
C ILE A 26 -2.46 -8.72 -18.08
N VAL A 27 -2.43 -7.45 -18.47
CA VAL A 27 -3.60 -6.66 -18.91
C VAL A 27 -3.41 -6.24 -20.36
N ARG A 28 -4.01 -7.00 -21.28
CA ARG A 28 -3.80 -6.84 -22.73
C ARG A 28 -4.43 -5.57 -23.29
N THR A 29 -5.59 -5.15 -22.78
CA THR A 29 -6.34 -3.99 -23.32
C THR A 29 -5.79 -2.67 -22.81
N ALA A 30 -5.66 -1.67 -23.67
CA ALA A 30 -5.21 -0.33 -23.29
C ALA A 30 -6.19 0.35 -22.31
N SER A 31 -7.49 0.16 -22.51
CA SER A 31 -8.52 0.67 -21.61
C SER A 31 -8.41 0.06 -20.21
N GLY A 32 -8.18 -1.26 -20.09
CA GLY A 32 -7.97 -1.92 -18.80
C GLY A 32 -6.76 -1.35 -18.06
N ARG A 33 -5.62 -1.14 -18.76
CA ARG A 33 -4.44 -0.51 -18.16
C ARG A 33 -4.70 0.94 -17.75
N GLY A 34 -5.46 1.69 -18.55
CA GLY A 34 -5.86 3.07 -18.23
C GLY A 34 -6.71 3.16 -16.96
N ILE A 35 -7.73 2.31 -16.83
CA ILE A 35 -8.59 2.24 -15.62
C ILE A 35 -7.79 1.84 -14.38
N LEU A 36 -6.89 0.87 -14.51
CA LEU A 36 -6.02 0.47 -13.38
C LEU A 36 -5.08 1.60 -12.96
N SER A 37 -4.58 2.39 -13.91
CA SER A 37 -3.77 3.57 -13.60
C SER A 37 -4.59 4.65 -12.90
N LEU A 38 -5.83 4.86 -13.31
CA LEU A 38 -6.75 5.78 -12.64
C LEU A 38 -7.06 5.31 -11.22
N LEU A 39 -7.38 4.02 -11.03
CA LEU A 39 -7.57 3.42 -9.71
C LEU A 39 -6.34 3.63 -8.83
N ARG A 40 -5.13 3.41 -9.37
CA ARG A 40 -3.88 3.65 -8.67
C ARG A 40 -3.72 5.10 -8.22
N LEU A 41 -3.95 6.05 -9.14
CA LEU A 41 -3.85 7.48 -8.82
C LEU A 41 -4.86 7.89 -7.75
N ALA A 42 -6.12 7.43 -7.87
CA ALA A 42 -7.15 7.70 -6.88
C ALA A 42 -6.78 7.11 -5.50
N THR A 43 -6.32 5.85 -5.47
CA THR A 43 -5.90 5.20 -4.22
C THR A 43 -4.68 5.89 -3.59
N GLY A 44 -3.67 6.24 -4.40
CA GLY A 44 -2.51 6.99 -3.90
C GLY A 44 -2.88 8.37 -3.36
N PHE A 45 -3.83 9.05 -4.03
CA PHE A 45 -4.32 10.36 -3.59
C PHE A 45 -5.06 10.30 -2.25
N ILE A 46 -5.79 9.22 -1.94
CA ILE A 46 -6.44 9.05 -0.63
C ILE A 46 -5.41 9.15 0.50
N PHE A 47 -4.30 8.42 0.41
CA PHE A 47 -3.23 8.45 1.40
C PHE A 47 -2.52 9.80 1.44
N LEU A 48 -2.19 10.34 0.26
CA LEU A 48 -1.51 11.63 0.16
C LEU A 48 -2.38 12.77 0.70
N TRP A 49 -3.68 12.76 0.38
CA TRP A 49 -4.63 13.74 0.90
C TRP A 49 -4.76 13.67 2.41
N ALA A 50 -4.89 12.46 2.97
CA ALA A 50 -4.95 12.29 4.41
C ALA A 50 -3.68 12.79 5.12
N PHE A 51 -2.49 12.59 4.51
CA PHE A 51 -1.27 13.20 5.00
C PHE A 51 -1.31 14.73 4.97
N LEU A 52 -1.72 15.32 3.85
CA LEU A 52 -1.79 16.78 3.69
C LEU A 52 -2.80 17.41 4.65
N ASP A 53 -4.00 16.86 4.74
CA ASP A 53 -5.02 17.37 5.65
C ASP A 53 -4.58 17.31 7.12
N LYS A 54 -3.98 16.19 7.54
CA LYS A 54 -3.47 16.04 8.91
C LYS A 54 -2.24 16.92 9.18
N THR A 55 -1.41 17.17 8.17
CA THR A 55 -0.22 18.02 8.33
C THR A 55 -0.62 19.49 8.46
N PHE A 56 -1.49 19.98 7.59
CA PHE A 56 -1.76 21.42 7.43
C PHE A 56 -3.10 21.85 8.04
N GLY A 57 -3.97 20.93 8.45
CA GLY A 57 -5.30 21.25 8.98
C GLY A 57 -6.19 21.90 7.93
N LEU A 58 -6.42 21.20 6.81
CA LEU A 58 -7.16 21.74 5.67
C LEU A 58 -8.68 21.80 5.90
N GLY A 59 -9.17 21.36 7.08
CA GLY A 59 -10.55 21.48 7.49
C GLY A 59 -11.49 20.38 7.00
N PHE A 60 -10.97 19.29 6.41
CA PHE A 60 -11.78 18.14 6.01
C PHE A 60 -11.93 17.16 7.19
N SER A 61 -10.89 16.45 7.56
CA SER A 61 -10.89 15.61 8.76
C SER A 61 -10.10 16.22 9.93
N THR A 62 -9.29 17.24 9.64
CA THR A 62 -8.40 17.86 10.62
C THR A 62 -8.54 19.37 10.56
N PRO A 63 -9.11 20.00 11.62
CA PRO A 63 -9.13 21.46 11.72
C PRO A 63 -7.73 22.02 12.00
N VAL A 64 -7.51 23.29 11.70
CA VAL A 64 -6.21 23.96 11.74
C VAL A 64 -5.54 23.87 13.11
N GLU A 65 -6.31 23.91 14.18
CA GLU A 65 -5.81 23.84 15.57
C GLU A 65 -5.25 22.46 15.93
N ARG A 66 -5.67 21.42 15.20
CA ARG A 66 -5.19 20.04 15.36
C ARG A 66 -4.23 19.60 14.27
N ALA A 67 -3.77 20.52 13.43
CA ALA A 67 -2.76 20.23 12.42
C ALA A 67 -1.44 19.77 13.07
N TRP A 68 -0.78 18.80 12.45
CA TRP A 68 0.49 18.27 12.96
C TRP A 68 1.57 19.35 13.10
N ILE A 69 1.65 20.26 12.14
CA ILE A 69 2.58 21.41 12.19
C ILE A 69 2.26 22.39 13.35
N ASN A 70 1.06 22.39 13.89
CA ASN A 70 0.62 23.20 15.02
C ASN A 70 0.68 22.43 16.36
N GLY A 71 1.37 21.27 16.39
CA GLY A 71 1.49 20.44 17.60
C GLY A 71 0.36 19.43 17.79
N GLY A 72 -0.47 19.23 16.76
CA GLY A 72 -1.49 18.17 16.76
C GLY A 72 -0.87 16.76 16.81
N THR A 73 -1.67 15.79 17.21
CA THR A 73 -1.27 14.39 17.44
C THR A 73 -2.09 13.46 16.52
N PRO A 74 -1.70 13.30 15.24
CA PRO A 74 -2.56 12.69 14.21
C PRO A 74 -3.06 11.28 14.55
N SER A 75 -2.17 10.38 14.96
CA SER A 75 -2.56 9.03 15.34
C SER A 75 -3.01 8.93 16.80
N GLN A 76 -2.31 9.58 17.74
CA GLN A 76 -2.71 9.59 19.15
C GLN A 76 -4.12 10.14 19.33
N GLY A 77 -4.45 11.25 18.64
CA GLY A 77 -5.77 11.84 18.66
C GLY A 77 -6.86 10.89 18.18
N PHE A 78 -6.60 10.10 17.14
CA PHE A 78 -7.51 9.06 16.67
C PHE A 78 -7.59 7.88 17.65
N LEU A 79 -6.44 7.32 18.04
CA LEU A 79 -6.36 6.11 18.88
C LEU A 79 -7.00 6.28 20.27
N ASN A 80 -7.08 7.52 20.78
CA ASN A 80 -7.75 7.87 22.04
C ASN A 80 -9.17 8.45 21.84
N SER A 81 -9.65 8.48 20.60
CA SER A 81 -10.96 9.09 20.30
C SER A 81 -12.12 8.13 20.56
N PRO A 82 -13.37 8.65 20.63
CA PRO A 82 -14.57 7.82 20.69
C PRO A 82 -14.79 6.94 19.45
N ALA A 83 -14.12 7.21 18.34
CA ALA A 83 -14.21 6.39 17.13
C ALA A 83 -13.55 5.01 17.33
N VAL A 84 -12.58 4.91 18.24
CA VAL A 84 -11.95 3.62 18.58
C VAL A 84 -12.83 2.87 19.55
N VAL A 85 -13.43 1.79 19.07
CA VAL A 85 -14.39 0.95 19.79
C VAL A 85 -14.00 -0.52 19.74
N GLY A 86 -14.78 -1.39 20.37
CA GLY A 86 -14.57 -2.83 20.29
C GLY A 86 -13.50 -3.38 21.23
N PRO A 87 -13.14 -4.67 21.08
CA PRO A 87 -12.33 -5.41 22.05
C PRO A 87 -10.85 -5.00 22.10
N LEU A 88 -10.36 -4.29 21.09
CA LEU A 88 -8.96 -3.86 21.00
C LEU A 88 -8.73 -2.40 21.41
N LYS A 89 -9.75 -1.73 21.96
CA LYS A 89 -9.67 -0.31 22.34
C LYS A 89 -8.50 0.00 23.27
N GLU A 90 -8.31 -0.79 24.32
CA GLU A 90 -7.21 -0.60 25.27
C GLU A 90 -5.85 -0.83 24.64
N PHE A 91 -5.73 -1.84 23.76
CA PHE A 91 -4.51 -2.06 22.98
C PHE A 91 -4.17 -0.84 22.13
N PHE A 92 -5.13 -0.29 21.38
CA PHE A 92 -4.90 0.90 20.56
C PHE A 92 -4.53 2.13 21.40
N ALA A 93 -5.16 2.33 22.54
CA ALA A 93 -4.78 3.39 23.46
C ALA A 93 -3.35 3.23 23.99
N SER A 94 -2.91 2.00 24.25
CA SER A 94 -1.56 1.70 24.79
C SER A 94 -0.42 2.00 23.81
N ILE A 95 -0.67 1.92 22.49
CA ILE A 95 0.33 2.20 21.45
C ILE A 95 0.30 3.67 20.99
N ALA A 96 -0.64 4.47 21.49
CA ALA A 96 -0.74 5.88 21.18
C ALA A 96 0.45 6.65 21.77
N SER A 97 1.34 7.15 20.92
CA SER A 97 2.59 7.80 21.31
C SER A 97 3.09 8.74 20.20
N PRO A 98 4.03 9.64 20.48
CA PRO A 98 4.66 10.45 19.44
C PRO A 98 5.31 9.61 18.33
N LEU A 99 5.80 8.41 18.64
CA LEU A 99 6.34 7.48 17.64
C LEU A 99 5.22 6.98 16.71
N SER A 100 4.04 6.67 17.23
CA SER A 100 2.91 6.26 16.39
C SER A 100 2.47 7.39 15.45
N ASP A 101 2.54 8.66 15.86
CA ASP A 101 2.27 9.80 14.97
C ASP A 101 3.26 9.86 13.81
N VAL A 102 4.56 9.77 14.12
CA VAL A 102 5.62 9.81 13.09
C VAL A 102 5.48 8.64 12.12
N LEU A 103 5.28 7.41 12.62
CA LEU A 103 5.15 6.21 11.78
C LEU A 103 3.90 6.27 10.91
N PHE A 104 2.77 6.72 11.46
CA PHE A 104 1.53 6.88 10.73
C PHE A 104 1.69 7.92 9.61
N MET A 105 2.20 9.11 9.92
CA MET A 105 2.38 10.18 8.95
C MET A 105 3.42 9.83 7.87
N ALA A 106 4.53 9.19 8.24
CA ALA A 106 5.51 8.69 7.29
C ALA A 106 4.93 7.60 6.39
N GLY A 107 4.10 6.72 6.95
CA GLY A 107 3.36 5.70 6.20
C GLY A 107 2.41 6.32 5.18
N MET A 108 1.57 7.27 5.60
CA MET A 108 0.61 7.96 4.71
C MET A 108 1.33 8.68 3.57
N LEU A 109 2.40 9.43 3.87
CA LEU A 109 3.20 10.12 2.85
C LEU A 109 3.90 9.14 1.91
N GLY A 110 4.60 8.14 2.48
CA GLY A 110 5.38 7.18 1.70
C GLY A 110 4.50 6.35 0.78
N ILE A 111 3.37 5.80 1.28
CA ILE A 111 2.41 5.04 0.49
C ILE A 111 1.77 5.96 -0.56
N GLY A 112 1.31 7.15 -0.16
CA GLY A 112 0.67 8.10 -1.05
C GLY A 112 1.56 8.50 -2.23
N LEU A 113 2.83 8.84 -1.97
CA LEU A 113 3.80 9.15 -3.02
C LEU A 113 4.13 7.93 -3.89
N ALA A 114 4.46 6.80 -3.28
CA ALA A 114 4.87 5.61 -4.00
C ALA A 114 3.76 5.09 -4.93
N VAL A 115 2.52 5.03 -4.44
CA VAL A 115 1.37 4.61 -5.23
C VAL A 115 1.05 5.63 -6.33
N THR A 116 1.06 6.92 -6.04
CA THR A 116 0.83 7.98 -7.04
C THR A 116 1.88 7.94 -8.14
N LEU A 117 3.15 7.79 -7.80
CA LEU A 117 4.24 7.69 -8.78
C LEU A 117 4.28 6.32 -9.48
N GLY A 118 3.64 5.30 -8.93
CA GLY A 118 3.65 3.95 -9.48
C GLY A 118 4.94 3.19 -9.24
N ILE A 119 5.64 3.46 -8.12
CA ILE A 119 6.89 2.82 -7.72
C ILE A 119 6.68 2.06 -6.41
N GLY A 120 7.42 0.98 -6.17
CA GLY A 120 7.35 0.23 -4.91
C GLY A 120 5.95 -0.25 -4.53
N LEU A 121 5.09 -0.56 -5.51
CA LEU A 121 3.67 -0.87 -5.29
C LEU A 121 3.44 -2.05 -4.37
N ARG A 122 4.31 -3.06 -4.39
CA ARG A 122 4.18 -4.23 -3.50
C ARG A 122 4.42 -3.88 -2.04
N ILE A 123 5.43 -3.04 -1.78
CA ILE A 123 5.69 -2.55 -0.41
C ILE A 123 4.52 -1.70 0.04
N SER A 124 4.05 -0.79 -0.82
CA SER A 124 2.90 0.07 -0.52
C SER A 124 1.62 -0.73 -0.28
N ALA A 125 1.39 -1.81 -1.03
CA ALA A 125 0.25 -2.69 -0.83
C ALA A 125 0.31 -3.38 0.54
N VAL A 126 1.48 -3.89 0.95
CA VAL A 126 1.63 -4.51 2.28
C VAL A 126 1.48 -3.46 3.38
N ALA A 127 2.25 -2.38 3.34
CA ALA A 127 2.24 -1.36 4.39
C ALA A 127 0.87 -0.66 4.51
N GLY A 128 0.27 -0.30 3.37
CA GLY A 128 -1.04 0.33 3.33
C GLY A 128 -2.15 -0.60 3.81
N SER A 129 -2.12 -1.88 3.41
CA SER A 129 -3.09 -2.86 3.90
C SER A 129 -2.96 -3.08 5.41
N VAL A 130 -1.74 -3.08 5.97
CA VAL A 130 -1.55 -3.17 7.42
C VAL A 130 -2.18 -1.97 8.13
N ILE A 131 -1.94 -0.75 7.65
CA ILE A 131 -2.55 0.46 8.24
C ILE A 131 -4.07 0.37 8.15
N LEU A 132 -4.63 0.03 6.99
CA LEU A 132 -6.07 -0.07 6.78
C LEU A 132 -6.72 -1.15 7.64
N VAL A 133 -6.09 -2.32 7.79
CA VAL A 133 -6.57 -3.39 8.69
C VAL A 133 -6.52 -2.94 10.15
N LEU A 134 -5.47 -2.25 10.57
CA LEU A 134 -5.41 -1.71 11.93
C LEU A 134 -6.51 -0.66 12.17
N MET A 135 -6.81 0.21 11.20
CA MET A 135 -7.91 1.17 11.30
C MET A 135 -9.26 0.46 11.35
N TYR A 136 -9.49 -0.53 10.48
CA TYR A 136 -10.68 -1.37 10.50
C TYR A 136 -10.91 -2.03 11.87
N LEU A 137 -9.85 -2.58 12.48
CA LEU A 137 -9.92 -3.20 13.80
C LEU A 137 -10.13 -2.16 14.92
N ALA A 138 -9.62 -0.94 14.76
CA ALA A 138 -9.82 0.14 15.73
C ALA A 138 -11.26 0.66 15.72
N GLU A 139 -11.85 0.85 14.55
CA GLU A 139 -13.23 1.30 14.39
C GLU A 139 -14.27 0.19 14.62
N TRP A 140 -13.83 -1.07 14.66
CA TRP A 140 -14.61 -2.29 14.96
C TRP A 140 -16.05 -2.26 14.42
N PRO A 141 -16.26 -2.53 13.15
CA PRO A 141 -17.55 -2.34 12.49
C PRO A 141 -18.67 -3.27 12.99
N PHE A 142 -18.33 -4.25 13.85
CA PHE A 142 -19.30 -5.16 14.48
C PHE A 142 -19.87 -4.61 15.80
N ALA A 143 -19.42 -3.44 16.27
CA ALA A 143 -19.99 -2.81 17.46
C ALA A 143 -21.41 -2.31 17.16
N ALA A 144 -22.28 -2.39 18.15
CA ALA A 144 -23.58 -1.73 18.08
C ALA A 144 -23.35 -0.21 17.93
N ASN A 145 -24.04 0.41 16.98
CA ASN A 145 -23.90 1.83 16.62
C ASN A 145 -22.53 2.20 16.01
N ALA A 146 -21.79 1.24 15.42
CA ALA A 146 -20.66 1.57 14.57
C ALA A 146 -21.14 2.44 13.37
N ASP A 147 -20.34 3.43 12.98
CA ASP A 147 -20.66 4.29 11.82
C ASP A 147 -20.59 3.54 10.48
N SER A 148 -20.19 2.27 10.50
CA SER A 148 -20.12 1.42 9.33
C SER A 148 -21.52 0.96 8.88
N THR A 149 -21.81 1.17 7.60
CA THR A 149 -23.06 0.69 6.98
C THR A 149 -23.07 -0.82 6.72
N ASN A 150 -21.91 -1.48 6.81
CA ASN A 150 -21.72 -2.91 6.61
C ASN A 150 -20.65 -3.45 7.57
N PRO A 151 -20.99 -4.45 8.41
CA PRO A 151 -20.06 -4.96 9.42
C PRO A 151 -18.91 -5.78 8.84
N ALA A 152 -19.04 -6.33 7.63
CA ALA A 152 -18.02 -7.22 7.06
C ALA A 152 -17.08 -6.49 6.08
N VAL A 153 -17.60 -5.53 5.33
CA VAL A 153 -16.85 -4.84 4.26
C VAL A 153 -17.11 -3.35 4.36
N ASP A 154 -16.16 -2.64 4.93
CA ASP A 154 -16.13 -1.18 4.94
C ASP A 154 -15.13 -0.64 3.90
N TYR A 155 -14.93 0.68 3.90
CA TYR A 155 -13.99 1.32 2.95
C TYR A 155 -12.53 0.93 3.17
N HIS A 156 -12.10 0.55 4.38
CA HIS A 156 -10.73 0.11 4.64
C HIS A 156 -10.41 -1.16 3.87
N ILE A 157 -11.34 -2.12 3.87
CA ILE A 157 -11.19 -3.38 3.12
C ILE A 157 -11.14 -3.11 1.61
N ILE A 158 -12.00 -2.22 1.11
CA ILE A 158 -12.01 -1.86 -0.31
C ILE A 158 -10.70 -1.17 -0.73
N TYR A 159 -10.16 -0.26 0.08
CA TYR A 159 -8.90 0.41 -0.21
C TYR A 159 -7.70 -0.55 -0.14
N ALA A 160 -7.70 -1.49 0.80
CA ALA A 160 -6.68 -2.54 0.86
C ALA A 160 -6.70 -3.43 -0.40
N LEU A 161 -7.88 -3.85 -0.83
CA LEU A 161 -8.04 -4.60 -2.08
C LEU A 161 -7.61 -3.78 -3.31
N ALA A 162 -7.89 -2.49 -3.34
CA ALA A 162 -7.43 -1.60 -4.40
C ALA A 162 -5.89 -1.52 -4.45
N LEU A 163 -5.22 -1.35 -3.30
CA LEU A 163 -3.75 -1.36 -3.20
C LEU A 163 -3.17 -2.69 -3.70
N ILE A 164 -3.73 -3.80 -3.27
CA ILE A 164 -3.29 -5.14 -3.70
C ILE A 164 -3.49 -5.29 -5.22
N THR A 165 -4.65 -4.89 -5.73
CA THR A 165 -4.99 -4.99 -7.16
C THR A 165 -3.99 -4.21 -8.02
N VAL A 166 -3.72 -2.94 -7.68
CA VAL A 166 -2.79 -2.12 -8.48
C VAL A 166 -1.35 -2.63 -8.40
N ALA A 167 -0.96 -3.26 -7.29
CA ALA A 167 0.36 -3.88 -7.14
C ALA A 167 0.49 -5.18 -7.94
N VAL A 168 -0.49 -6.09 -7.83
CA VAL A 168 -0.48 -7.39 -8.52
C VAL A 168 -0.55 -7.21 -10.04
N LEU A 169 -1.32 -6.22 -10.51
CA LEU A 169 -1.50 -5.94 -11.93
C LEU A 169 -0.47 -4.93 -12.49
N ALA A 170 0.60 -4.64 -11.75
CA ALA A 170 1.69 -3.76 -12.17
C ALA A 170 1.20 -2.40 -12.72
N ALA A 171 0.19 -1.80 -12.07
CA ALA A 171 -0.47 -0.58 -12.54
C ALA A 171 0.46 0.66 -12.59
N GLY A 172 1.68 0.56 -12.07
CA GLY A 172 2.72 1.59 -12.16
C GLY A 172 3.35 1.73 -13.55
N ASP A 173 3.17 0.75 -14.44
CA ASP A 173 3.77 0.76 -15.77
C ASP A 173 3.08 1.70 -16.75
N THR A 174 1.79 1.93 -16.57
CA THR A 174 0.97 2.86 -17.37
C THR A 174 0.76 4.14 -16.57
N PHE A 175 1.08 5.29 -17.17
CA PHE A 175 1.02 6.61 -16.53
C PHE A 175 1.75 6.69 -15.19
N GLY A 176 2.87 5.96 -15.03
CA GLY A 176 3.70 5.96 -13.84
C GLY A 176 5.16 5.62 -14.16
N PHE A 177 5.97 5.57 -13.10
CA PHE A 177 7.41 5.31 -13.19
C PHE A 177 7.76 3.83 -12.96
N GLY A 178 6.78 2.91 -12.94
CA GLY A 178 6.99 1.48 -12.63
C GLY A 178 8.03 0.81 -13.53
N GLN A 179 7.99 1.09 -14.84
CA GLN A 179 8.97 0.55 -15.78
C GLN A 179 10.40 1.05 -15.52
N ALA A 180 10.56 2.34 -15.21
CA ALA A 180 11.86 2.90 -14.87
C ALA A 180 12.37 2.36 -13.54
N TRP A 181 11.49 2.30 -12.54
CA TRP A 181 11.76 1.80 -11.20
C TRP A 181 12.35 0.39 -11.19
N ARG A 182 11.72 -0.56 -11.88
CA ARG A 182 12.18 -1.96 -11.90
C ARG A 182 13.48 -2.18 -12.68
N LYS A 183 13.92 -1.20 -13.51
CA LYS A 183 15.20 -1.24 -14.21
C LYS A 183 16.38 -0.79 -13.35
N LEU A 184 16.12 -0.16 -12.21
CA LEU A 184 17.18 0.29 -11.31
C LEU A 184 18.02 -0.90 -10.83
N PRO A 185 19.35 -0.76 -10.77
CA PRO A 185 20.27 -1.86 -10.40
C PRO A 185 19.93 -2.52 -9.07
N TYR A 186 19.48 -1.73 -8.08
CA TYR A 186 19.08 -2.22 -6.77
C TYR A 186 17.70 -2.90 -6.77
N VAL A 187 16.77 -2.42 -7.58
CA VAL A 187 15.38 -2.95 -7.64
C VAL A 187 15.31 -4.22 -8.47
N ARG A 188 16.10 -4.28 -9.54
CA ARG A 188 16.09 -5.37 -10.51
C ARG A 188 16.25 -6.78 -9.89
N PRO A 189 17.19 -7.03 -8.96
CA PRO A 189 17.33 -8.33 -8.31
C PRO A 189 16.27 -8.63 -7.25
N HIS A 190 15.57 -7.59 -6.73
CA HIS A 190 14.65 -7.72 -5.61
C HIS A 190 13.19 -7.63 -6.06
N SER A 191 12.56 -8.77 -6.32
CA SER A 191 11.16 -8.80 -6.82
C SER A 191 10.14 -8.16 -5.86
N TRP A 192 10.42 -8.13 -4.57
CA TRP A 192 9.55 -7.53 -3.55
C TRP A 192 9.54 -5.99 -3.57
N LEU A 193 10.56 -5.35 -4.19
CA LEU A 193 10.63 -3.89 -4.38
C LEU A 193 9.80 -3.37 -5.56
N ARG A 194 9.15 -4.25 -6.30
CA ARG A 194 8.48 -3.91 -7.57
C ARG A 194 7.00 -3.65 -7.38
#